data_d21b370d28c263f84f0131c2211e8b79
#
_entry.id   d21b370d28c263f84f0131c2211e8b79
#
_cell.length_a   1.000
_cell.length_b   1.000
_cell.length_c   1.000
_cell.angle_alpha   90.00
_cell.angle_beta   90.00
_cell.angle_gamma   90.00
#
_symmetry.space_group_name_H-M   'P 1'
#
loop_
_entity.id
_entity.type
_entity.pdbx_description
1 polymer ?
#
loop_
_entity_poly.entity_id
_entity_poly.type
_entity_poly.pdbx_seq_one_letter_code
_entity_poly.pdbx_strand_id
1 'polypeptide(L)'
;MKAPFSAYLSGIKPGLQKLLELLQPDYDYVSILATDSKGLTVRISRHARSVGSETMTTERGVVVRVSKNGQYSEYALNGFDPEKPRETAREIREAIDRQLALLALTGVESYPTPPLPDEPCTLFVEKEAELLPEETDAKPLVEKLSALIDKMGEMSEELIECMASAQSTHISKLFLTRNRDMSQSYVYSEGSVAAVAMREGRNQIGYQSVSGLGGPELFDGLEPAAEKAVKTALELLDAERIEPGEYEIIASPEVTGLIAHEAFGHGVEMDMFVKNRALGKEYIEKRVGSDLVTMHEGALCAENVTSYAFDDEGTLAGDVIEIDRGILKTGICDALSALRLGVQPTGNGKRENFEHKAYTRMTNTIFDSGTDSLEDMIASIENGFLLEGMESGMEDPKHWGIQCIIKMGREIKNGKLTGRIVAPIIMTGYVPDLLGNISMLSPDREVFGSGGCGKGYKEWVKVSDGGPYLKTKARLG
;
A
#
# COMPACT_ATOMS: atom_id res chain seq x y z
N MET A 1 -13.83 4.81 19.92
CA MET A 1 -12.98 5.74 20.72
C MET A 1 -11.92 6.35 19.80
N LYS A 2 -11.10 7.30 20.31
CA LYS A 2 -9.92 7.74 19.55
C LYS A 2 -8.74 6.82 19.84
N ALA A 3 -7.91 6.55 18.84
CA ALA A 3 -6.63 5.90 19.00
C ALA A 3 -5.66 6.85 19.74
N PRO A 4 -5.31 6.61 21.01
CA PRO A 4 -4.56 7.56 21.81
C PRO A 4 -3.11 7.66 21.29
N PHE A 5 -2.59 8.90 21.26
CA PHE A 5 -1.20 9.11 20.91
C PHE A 5 -0.25 8.43 21.92
N SER A 6 0.85 7.85 21.44
CA SER A 6 1.79 7.09 22.28
C SER A 6 2.30 7.86 23.48
N ALA A 7 2.13 7.28 24.67
CA ALA A 7 2.71 7.80 25.93
C ALA A 7 4.25 7.80 25.89
N TYR A 8 4.86 6.82 25.17
CA TYR A 8 6.31 6.78 24.97
C TYR A 8 6.78 8.00 24.16
N LEU A 9 6.17 8.27 23.01
CA LEU A 9 6.54 9.42 22.17
C LEU A 9 6.29 10.74 22.91
N SER A 10 5.18 10.85 23.65
CA SER A 10 4.91 12.01 24.50
C SER A 10 6.00 12.23 25.56
N GLY A 11 6.49 11.14 26.16
CA GLY A 11 7.54 11.18 27.18
C GLY A 11 8.90 11.59 26.65
N ILE A 12 9.27 11.15 25.44
CA ILE A 12 10.58 11.47 24.84
C ILE A 12 10.57 12.81 24.06
N LYS A 13 9.40 13.36 23.72
CA LYS A 13 9.26 14.57 22.91
C LYS A 13 10.10 15.76 23.42
N PRO A 14 10.13 16.12 24.71
CA PRO A 14 10.96 17.22 25.19
C PRO A 14 12.47 17.00 24.93
N GLY A 15 12.93 15.76 25.08
CA GLY A 15 14.31 15.37 24.76
C GLY A 15 14.61 15.48 23.27
N LEU A 16 13.68 15.06 22.38
CA LEU A 16 13.81 15.19 20.94
C LEU A 16 13.80 16.66 20.48
N GLN A 17 12.99 17.52 21.11
CA GLN A 17 13.01 18.96 20.86
C GLN A 17 14.37 19.54 21.27
N LYS A 18 14.94 19.09 22.39
CA LYS A 18 16.28 19.51 22.80
C LYS A 18 17.36 18.99 21.86
N LEU A 19 17.25 17.77 21.36
CA LEU A 19 18.16 17.24 20.34
C LEU A 19 18.10 18.08 19.06
N LEU A 20 16.91 18.44 18.61
CA LEU A 20 16.69 19.30 17.45
C LEU A 20 17.38 20.66 17.64
N GLU A 21 17.17 21.33 18.76
CA GLU A 21 17.85 22.61 19.10
C GLU A 21 19.39 22.51 19.07
N LEU A 22 19.93 21.39 19.53
CA LEU A 22 21.37 21.14 19.54
C LEU A 22 21.95 20.93 18.16
N LEU A 23 21.21 20.35 17.22
CA LEU A 23 21.67 20.05 15.86
C LEU A 23 21.49 21.24 14.89
N GLN A 24 20.44 22.05 15.08
CA GLN A 24 20.11 23.16 14.17
C GLN A 24 21.26 24.11 13.83
N PRO A 25 22.20 24.47 14.73
CA PRO A 25 23.28 25.39 14.39
C PRO A 25 24.30 24.85 13.37
N ASP A 26 24.36 23.54 13.19
CA ASP A 26 25.38 22.84 12.37
C ASP A 26 24.88 22.47 10.97
N TYR A 27 23.55 22.59 10.73
CA TYR A 27 22.90 22.09 9.52
C TYR A 27 21.90 23.11 8.94
N ASP A 28 21.78 23.10 7.63
CA ASP A 28 20.84 23.98 6.89
C ASP A 28 19.38 23.56 7.12
N TYR A 29 19.13 22.29 7.38
CA TYR A 29 17.83 21.70 7.71
C TYR A 29 18.02 20.53 8.68
N VAL A 30 17.11 20.41 9.63
CA VAL A 30 17.02 19.24 10.54
C VAL A 30 15.56 18.86 10.71
N SER A 31 15.26 17.58 10.57
CA SER A 31 13.98 17.00 10.98
C SER A 31 14.18 15.73 11.80
N ILE A 32 13.21 15.45 12.66
CA ILE A 32 13.16 14.23 13.47
C ILE A 32 11.79 13.58 13.24
N LEU A 33 11.79 12.34 12.79
CA LEU A 33 10.63 11.45 12.79
C LEU A 33 10.82 10.44 13.91
N ALA A 34 9.85 10.31 14.80
CA ALA A 34 9.81 9.25 15.80
C ALA A 34 8.52 8.44 15.62
N THR A 35 8.65 7.13 15.61
CA THR A 35 7.54 6.18 15.45
C THR A 35 7.47 5.26 16.66
N ASP A 36 6.26 4.96 17.12
CA ASP A 36 5.94 3.91 18.08
C ASP A 36 4.68 3.20 17.62
N SER A 37 4.74 1.89 17.51
CA SER A 37 3.58 1.10 17.14
C SER A 37 3.40 -0.12 18.04
N LYS A 38 2.16 -0.58 18.13
CA LYS A 38 1.74 -1.77 18.87
C LYS A 38 0.87 -2.61 17.97
N GLY A 39 1.00 -3.91 18.08
CA GLY A 39 0.26 -4.82 17.23
C GLY A 39 -0.39 -5.97 17.98
N LEU A 40 -1.40 -6.55 17.36
CA LEU A 40 -1.98 -7.83 17.69
C LEU A 40 -2.04 -8.68 16.43
N THR A 41 -1.45 -9.86 16.48
CA THR A 41 -1.51 -10.85 15.39
C THR A 41 -2.03 -12.17 15.92
N VAL A 42 -3.04 -12.70 15.26
CA VAL A 42 -3.57 -14.05 15.52
C VAL A 42 -3.55 -14.83 14.20
N ARG A 43 -2.92 -16.00 14.20
CA ARG A 43 -2.92 -16.92 13.06
C ARG A 43 -3.41 -18.27 13.52
N ILE A 44 -4.39 -18.81 12.83
CA ILE A 44 -5.02 -20.10 13.10
C ILE A 44 -4.96 -20.94 11.83
N SER A 45 -4.57 -22.18 11.98
CA SER A 45 -4.76 -23.24 10.98
C SER A 45 -5.33 -24.49 11.64
N ARG A 46 -5.64 -25.52 10.86
CA ARG A 46 -6.08 -26.81 11.43
C ARG A 46 -5.08 -27.39 12.42
N HIS A 47 -3.80 -27.12 12.25
CA HIS A 47 -2.71 -27.75 12.98
C HIS A 47 -1.94 -26.82 13.92
N ALA A 48 -2.12 -25.50 13.81
CA ALA A 48 -1.34 -24.53 14.57
C ALA A 48 -2.17 -23.29 14.98
N ARG A 49 -1.81 -22.73 16.12
CA ARG A 49 -2.31 -21.45 16.61
C ARG A 49 -1.15 -20.59 17.05
N SER A 50 -1.16 -19.32 16.67
CA SER A 50 -0.12 -18.35 17.04
C SER A 50 -0.77 -17.04 17.42
N VAL A 51 -0.31 -16.45 18.51
CA VAL A 51 -0.68 -15.10 18.95
C VAL A 51 0.61 -14.33 19.19
N GLY A 52 0.66 -13.10 18.70
CA GLY A 52 1.81 -12.22 18.87
C GLY A 52 1.39 -10.75 18.94
N SER A 53 2.31 -9.91 19.37
CA SER A 53 2.17 -8.46 19.40
C SER A 53 2.88 -7.78 18.22
N GLU A 54 3.49 -8.56 17.33
CA GLU A 54 4.23 -8.06 16.19
C GLU A 54 3.39 -8.18 14.91
N THR A 55 3.43 -7.15 14.11
CA THR A 55 2.85 -7.11 12.76
C THR A 55 3.95 -6.71 11.76
N MET A 56 3.64 -6.65 10.49
CA MET A 56 4.61 -6.24 9.46
C MET A 56 5.20 -4.84 9.70
N THR A 57 4.45 -3.96 10.37
CA THR A 57 4.84 -2.56 10.62
C THR A 57 5.03 -2.23 12.11
N THR A 58 5.13 -3.24 12.98
CA THR A 58 5.44 -2.99 14.40
C THR A 58 6.87 -2.51 14.55
N GLU A 59 7.02 -1.28 15.03
CA GLU A 59 8.33 -0.65 15.18
C GLU A 59 8.37 0.37 16.32
N ARG A 60 9.58 0.65 16.80
CA ARG A 60 9.89 1.80 17.63
C ARG A 60 11.25 2.33 17.21
N GLY A 61 11.31 3.57 16.74
CA GLY A 61 12.55 4.14 16.29
C GLY A 61 12.48 5.64 16.05
N VAL A 62 13.65 6.24 15.86
CA VAL A 62 13.80 7.67 15.59
C VAL A 62 14.74 7.84 14.40
N VAL A 63 14.35 8.68 13.44
CA VAL A 63 15.18 9.08 12.31
C VAL A 63 15.46 10.57 12.40
N VAL A 64 16.72 10.93 12.36
CA VAL A 64 17.17 12.31 12.26
C VAL A 64 17.70 12.53 10.84
N ARG A 65 17.03 13.40 10.08
CA ARG A 65 17.48 13.82 8.74
C ARG A 65 18.10 15.22 8.84
N VAL A 66 19.24 15.39 8.19
CA VAL A 66 19.94 16.69 8.12
C VAL A 66 20.28 17.03 6.69
N SER A 67 20.40 18.35 6.42
CA SER A 67 21.01 18.88 5.20
C SER A 67 22.21 19.76 5.55
N LYS A 68 23.32 19.60 4.82
CA LYS A 68 24.51 20.42 4.96
C LYS A 68 25.14 20.61 3.58
N ASN A 69 25.29 21.88 3.16
CA ASN A 69 25.88 22.23 1.86
C ASN A 69 25.21 21.51 0.66
N GLY A 70 23.89 21.40 0.67
CA GLY A 70 23.14 20.72 -0.38
C GLY A 70 23.16 19.19 -0.34
N GLN A 71 23.76 18.59 0.68
CA GLN A 71 23.81 17.13 0.89
C GLN A 71 22.86 16.73 2.02
N TYR A 72 22.03 15.72 1.76
CA TYR A 72 21.15 15.12 2.74
C TYR A 72 21.76 13.84 3.31
N SER A 73 21.62 13.68 4.61
CA SER A 73 22.02 12.48 5.33
C SER A 73 21.02 12.14 6.42
N GLU A 74 20.97 10.88 6.80
CA GLU A 74 20.07 10.40 7.86
C GLU A 74 20.83 9.57 8.88
N TYR A 75 20.36 9.63 10.12
CA TYR A 75 20.83 8.82 11.23
C TYR A 75 19.63 8.17 11.93
N ALA A 76 19.63 6.85 11.99
CA ALA A 76 18.56 6.06 12.61
C ALA A 76 18.98 5.64 14.03
N LEU A 77 18.01 5.70 14.95
CA LEU A 77 18.17 5.34 16.35
C LEU A 77 17.11 4.29 16.71
N ASN A 78 17.55 3.14 17.17
CA ASN A 78 16.67 2.11 17.76
C ASN A 78 16.43 2.38 19.24
N GLY A 79 15.90 3.55 19.56
CA GLY A 79 15.66 4.03 20.91
C GLY A 79 16.38 5.36 21.18
N PHE A 80 15.80 6.15 22.04
CA PHE A 80 16.30 7.48 22.40
C PHE A 80 16.18 7.69 23.91
N ASP A 81 17.28 8.08 24.56
CA ASP A 81 17.30 8.47 25.96
C ASP A 81 17.06 10.00 26.08
N PRO A 82 15.89 10.44 26.54
CA PRO A 82 15.55 11.86 26.62
C PRO A 82 16.42 12.64 27.62
N GLU A 83 17.12 11.95 28.53
CA GLU A 83 18.03 12.59 29.49
C GLU A 83 19.41 12.87 28.91
N LYS A 84 19.74 12.29 27.73
CA LYS A 84 21.06 12.38 27.09
C LYS A 84 21.06 13.00 25.69
N PRO A 85 20.30 14.05 25.40
CA PRO A 85 20.22 14.62 24.04
C PRO A 85 21.56 15.19 23.56
N ARG A 86 22.46 15.61 24.46
CA ARG A 86 23.80 16.13 24.10
C ARG A 86 24.76 15.01 23.63
N GLU A 87 24.70 13.84 24.25
CA GLU A 87 25.48 12.69 23.82
C GLU A 87 25.02 12.23 22.45
N THR A 88 23.72 12.06 22.26
CA THR A 88 23.09 11.70 20.99
C THR A 88 23.44 12.71 19.88
N ALA A 89 23.37 14.02 20.17
CA ALA A 89 23.75 15.05 19.20
C ALA A 89 25.20 14.94 18.74
N ARG A 90 26.12 14.62 19.67
CA ARG A 90 27.52 14.40 19.34
C ARG A 90 27.71 13.18 18.43
N GLU A 91 27.09 12.06 18.77
CA GLU A 91 27.16 10.81 17.98
C GLU A 91 26.62 11.02 16.56
N ILE A 92 25.49 11.72 16.43
CA ILE A 92 24.92 12.06 15.12
C ILE A 92 25.90 12.92 14.30
N ARG A 93 26.46 13.98 14.88
CA ARG A 93 27.44 14.82 14.18
C ARG A 93 28.63 14.01 13.68
N GLU A 94 29.24 13.22 14.54
CA GLU A 94 30.39 12.39 14.18
C GLU A 94 30.03 11.37 13.08
N ALA A 95 28.85 10.79 13.09
CA ALA A 95 28.40 9.87 12.06
C ALA A 95 28.15 10.57 10.71
N ILE A 96 27.41 11.70 10.75
CA ILE A 96 27.11 12.50 9.56
C ILE A 96 28.40 13.06 8.93
N ASP A 97 29.31 13.60 9.72
CA ASP A 97 30.58 14.13 9.20
C ASP A 97 31.43 13.02 8.53
N ARG A 98 31.43 11.79 9.09
CA ARG A 98 32.03 10.62 8.42
C ARG A 98 31.36 10.26 7.10
N GLN A 99 30.04 10.26 7.04
CA GLN A 99 29.28 9.97 5.82
C GLN A 99 29.57 11.01 4.73
N LEU A 100 29.55 12.30 5.08
CA LEU A 100 29.83 13.40 4.14
C LEU A 100 31.28 13.37 3.64
N ALA A 101 32.24 13.05 4.52
CA ALA A 101 33.64 12.89 4.14
C ALA A 101 33.83 11.71 3.17
N LEU A 102 33.17 10.60 3.38
CA LEU A 102 33.20 9.45 2.46
C LEU A 102 32.64 9.81 1.09
N LEU A 103 31.50 10.53 1.03
CA LEU A 103 30.92 10.99 -0.24
C LEU A 103 31.91 11.86 -1.04
N ALA A 104 32.63 12.76 -0.37
CA ALA A 104 33.64 13.60 -1.01
C ALA A 104 34.82 12.79 -1.58
N LEU A 105 35.18 11.65 -0.95
CA LEU A 105 36.28 10.79 -1.40
C LEU A 105 35.94 9.85 -2.53
N THR A 106 34.65 9.47 -2.67
CA THR A 106 34.24 8.44 -3.63
C THR A 106 34.10 8.96 -5.06
N GLY A 107 34.16 10.26 -5.29
CA GLY A 107 33.92 10.86 -6.61
C GLY A 107 32.50 10.62 -7.15
N VAL A 108 31.61 10.19 -6.29
CA VAL A 108 30.19 10.06 -6.65
C VAL A 108 29.64 11.44 -6.94
N GLU A 109 29.09 11.61 -8.11
CA GLU A 109 28.43 12.84 -8.51
C GLU A 109 27.23 13.07 -7.57
N SER A 110 27.32 14.09 -6.73
CA SER A 110 26.24 14.47 -5.85
C SER A 110 25.37 15.51 -6.55
N TYR A 111 24.04 15.36 -6.39
CA TYR A 111 23.08 16.37 -6.84
C TYR A 111 22.81 17.33 -5.68
N PRO A 112 23.45 18.53 -5.65
CA PRO A 112 23.17 19.51 -4.61
C PRO A 112 21.67 19.81 -4.59
N THR A 113 21.07 19.63 -3.43
CA THR A 113 19.63 19.82 -3.23
C THR A 113 19.43 20.90 -2.16
N PRO A 114 18.71 21.99 -2.42
CA PRO A 114 18.47 23.04 -1.44
C PRO A 114 17.80 22.48 -0.17
N PRO A 115 17.87 23.21 0.96
CA PRO A 115 17.14 22.82 2.16
C PRO A 115 15.63 22.68 1.89
N LEU A 116 15.00 21.68 2.49
CA LEU A 116 13.55 21.52 2.44
C LEU A 116 12.86 22.74 3.04
N PRO A 117 11.75 23.21 2.47
CA PRO A 117 10.90 24.22 3.07
C PRO A 117 10.44 23.79 4.48
N ASP A 118 10.52 24.70 5.43
CA ASP A 118 10.14 24.46 6.82
C ASP A 118 9.03 25.44 7.25
N GLU A 119 7.91 25.40 6.52
CA GLU A 119 6.74 26.21 6.81
C GLU A 119 6.11 25.79 8.17
N PRO A 120 5.68 26.75 8.99
CA PRO A 120 5.09 26.47 10.29
C PRO A 120 3.87 25.56 10.18
N CYS A 121 3.88 24.46 10.97
CA CYS A 121 2.76 23.55 11.05
C CYS A 121 2.69 22.91 12.45
N THR A 122 1.56 23.12 13.13
CA THR A 122 1.26 22.41 14.37
C THR A 122 0.02 21.55 14.15
N LEU A 123 0.17 20.23 14.33
CA LEU A 123 -0.88 19.26 14.08
C LEU A 123 -0.91 18.20 15.18
N PHE A 124 -2.10 17.90 15.69
CA PHE A 124 -2.34 16.78 16.56
C PHE A 124 -3.61 16.05 16.13
N VAL A 125 -3.46 14.81 15.64
CA VAL A 125 -4.56 14.00 15.12
C VAL A 125 -4.57 12.64 15.80
N GLU A 126 -5.68 12.30 16.42
CA GLU A 126 -6.01 10.93 16.86
C GLU A 126 -7.22 10.48 16.05
N LYS A 127 -7.03 9.50 15.18
CA LYS A 127 -8.13 8.94 14.39
C LYS A 127 -9.03 8.07 15.25
N GLU A 128 -10.28 7.89 14.84
CA GLU A 128 -11.23 7.03 15.54
C GLU A 128 -10.92 5.56 15.29
N ALA A 129 -11.12 4.73 16.30
CA ALA A 129 -11.10 3.28 16.26
C ALA A 129 -12.13 2.76 17.27
N GLU A 130 -12.77 1.65 16.99
CA GLU A 130 -13.70 1.03 17.93
C GLU A 130 -12.95 0.26 19.01
N LEU A 131 -11.98 -0.57 18.63
CA LEU A 131 -11.11 -1.35 19.50
C LEU A 131 -9.64 -1.03 19.26
N LEU A 132 -8.82 -1.16 20.31
CA LEU A 132 -7.36 -1.04 20.19
C LEU A 132 -6.70 -2.42 20.27
N PRO A 133 -5.69 -2.72 19.44
CA PRO A 133 -5.03 -4.02 19.45
C PRO A 133 -4.39 -4.36 20.81
N GLU A 134 -3.78 -3.39 21.49
CA GLU A 134 -3.13 -3.59 22.79
C GLU A 134 -4.09 -3.75 23.98
N GLU A 135 -5.36 -3.39 23.81
CA GLU A 135 -6.41 -3.54 24.82
C GLU A 135 -7.33 -4.73 24.51
N THR A 136 -7.18 -5.35 23.36
CA THR A 136 -8.01 -6.47 22.93
C THR A 136 -7.51 -7.78 23.55
N ASP A 137 -8.41 -8.50 24.26
CA ASP A 137 -8.13 -9.87 24.67
C ASP A 137 -8.04 -10.78 23.43
N ALA A 138 -6.89 -11.39 23.25
CA ALA A 138 -6.66 -12.29 22.12
C ALA A 138 -7.46 -13.60 22.20
N LYS A 139 -7.88 -14.02 23.42
CA LYS A 139 -8.55 -15.31 23.59
C LYS A 139 -9.87 -15.43 22.86
N PRO A 140 -10.83 -14.48 22.97
CA PRO A 140 -12.07 -14.53 22.19
C PRO A 140 -11.81 -14.53 20.68
N LEU A 141 -10.80 -13.80 20.21
CA LEU A 141 -10.45 -13.77 18.78
C LEU A 141 -9.89 -15.13 18.33
N VAL A 142 -9.04 -15.78 19.12
CA VAL A 142 -8.54 -17.13 18.85
C VAL A 142 -9.69 -18.14 18.81
N GLU A 143 -10.64 -18.08 19.75
CA GLU A 143 -11.80 -18.94 19.81
C GLU A 143 -12.70 -18.74 18.57
N LYS A 144 -12.99 -17.47 18.21
CA LYS A 144 -13.76 -17.11 17.00
C LYS A 144 -13.11 -17.63 15.72
N LEU A 145 -11.82 -17.35 15.50
CA LEU A 145 -11.12 -17.80 14.29
C LEU A 145 -10.96 -19.33 14.26
N SER A 146 -10.80 -19.99 15.41
CA SER A 146 -10.77 -21.47 15.45
C SER A 146 -12.11 -22.05 15.03
N ALA A 147 -13.22 -21.55 15.55
CA ALA A 147 -14.56 -21.98 15.13
C ALA A 147 -14.82 -21.73 13.64
N LEU A 148 -14.31 -20.60 13.11
CA LEU A 148 -14.40 -20.29 11.67
C LEU A 148 -13.65 -21.33 10.82
N ILE A 149 -12.42 -21.71 11.21
CA ILE A 149 -11.61 -22.72 10.52
C ILE A 149 -12.29 -24.10 10.57
N ASP A 150 -12.87 -24.47 11.72
CA ASP A 150 -13.61 -25.72 11.85
C ASP A 150 -14.83 -25.73 10.92
N LYS A 151 -15.64 -24.65 10.93
CA LYS A 151 -16.79 -24.46 10.01
C LYS A 151 -16.36 -24.55 8.53
N MET A 152 -15.25 -23.87 8.14
CA MET A 152 -14.72 -23.97 6.78
C MET A 152 -14.40 -25.42 6.42
N GLY A 153 -13.74 -26.14 7.32
CA GLY A 153 -13.31 -27.52 7.10
C GLY A 153 -14.46 -28.52 6.92
N GLU A 154 -15.64 -28.21 7.47
CA GLU A 154 -16.84 -29.03 7.34
C GLU A 154 -17.57 -28.80 6.00
N MET A 155 -17.26 -27.74 5.25
CA MET A 155 -17.95 -27.40 4.00
C MET A 155 -17.68 -28.37 2.85
N SER A 156 -16.52 -29.11 2.86
CA SER A 156 -16.21 -30.11 1.85
C SER A 156 -15.12 -31.10 2.33
N GLU A 157 -15.26 -32.36 1.98
CA GLU A 157 -14.24 -33.40 2.20
C GLU A 157 -12.96 -33.20 1.37
N GLU A 158 -13.01 -32.37 0.32
CA GLU A 158 -11.87 -32.03 -0.51
C GLU A 158 -10.93 -30.98 0.13
N LEU A 159 -11.35 -30.36 1.25
CA LEU A 159 -10.55 -29.35 1.95
C LEU A 159 -9.50 -30.03 2.85
N ILE A 160 -8.23 -29.85 2.52
CA ILE A 160 -7.10 -30.42 3.26
C ILE A 160 -6.52 -29.45 4.30
N GLU A 161 -6.66 -28.12 4.09
CA GLU A 161 -6.22 -27.11 5.04
C GLU A 161 -7.15 -25.88 4.98
N CYS A 162 -7.38 -25.25 6.14
CA CYS A 162 -8.04 -23.98 6.28
C CYS A 162 -7.24 -23.11 7.24
N MET A 163 -7.06 -21.84 6.89
CA MET A 163 -6.24 -20.88 7.64
C MET A 163 -6.97 -19.55 7.79
N ALA A 164 -6.72 -18.89 8.92
CA ALA A 164 -7.13 -17.52 9.15
C ALA A 164 -5.98 -16.72 9.76
N SER A 165 -5.83 -15.48 9.35
CA SER A 165 -4.91 -14.51 9.92
C SER A 165 -5.66 -13.21 10.21
N ALA A 166 -5.37 -12.61 11.36
CA ALA A 166 -5.89 -11.33 11.79
C ALA A 166 -4.75 -10.50 12.34
N GLN A 167 -4.54 -9.30 11.81
CA GLN A 167 -3.48 -8.38 12.25
C GLN A 167 -4.08 -6.99 12.45
N SER A 168 -3.84 -6.38 13.60
CA SER A 168 -4.24 -5.00 13.90
C SER A 168 -3.02 -4.25 14.40
N THR A 169 -2.83 -3.04 13.92
CA THR A 169 -1.66 -2.22 14.23
C THR A 169 -2.09 -0.81 14.62
N HIS A 170 -1.68 -0.38 15.81
CA HIS A 170 -1.83 0.98 16.31
C HIS A 170 -0.50 1.71 16.12
N ILE A 171 -0.49 2.74 15.31
CA ILE A 171 0.70 3.54 14.98
C ILE A 171 0.55 4.94 15.53
N SER A 172 1.63 5.42 16.17
CA SER A 172 1.81 6.83 16.53
C SER A 172 3.09 7.36 15.88
N LYS A 173 3.01 8.55 15.27
CA LYS A 173 4.16 9.24 14.67
C LYS A 173 4.26 10.68 15.18
N LEU A 174 5.48 11.10 15.51
CA LEU A 174 5.86 12.45 15.87
C LEU A 174 6.86 12.97 14.84
N PHE A 175 6.56 14.10 14.21
CA PHE A 175 7.46 14.77 13.29
C PHE A 175 7.80 16.18 13.79
N LEU A 176 9.08 16.48 13.91
CA LEU A 176 9.61 17.74 14.44
C LEU A 176 10.59 18.38 13.48
N THR A 177 10.47 19.67 13.27
CA THR A 177 11.48 20.56 12.69
C THR A 177 11.58 21.83 13.55
N ARG A 178 12.31 22.84 13.10
CA ARG A 178 12.31 24.15 13.77
C ARG A 178 10.91 24.74 13.86
N ASN A 179 10.11 24.60 12.81
CA ASN A 179 8.82 25.25 12.67
C ASN A 179 7.63 24.28 12.67
N ARG A 180 7.89 22.96 12.72
CA ARG A 180 6.83 21.94 12.70
C ARG A 180 6.82 21.12 13.98
N ASP A 181 5.62 20.91 14.50
CA ASP A 181 5.32 20.02 15.62
C ASP A 181 4.05 19.25 15.27
N MET A 182 4.24 18.05 14.70
CA MET A 182 3.14 17.27 14.14
C MET A 182 3.08 15.90 14.81
N SER A 183 1.90 15.52 15.26
CA SER A 183 1.63 14.24 15.92
C SER A 183 0.39 13.61 15.31
N GLN A 184 0.45 12.32 15.04
CA GLN A 184 -0.71 11.54 14.61
C GLN A 184 -0.74 10.17 15.25
N SER A 185 -1.94 9.63 15.41
CA SER A 185 -2.18 8.27 15.87
C SER A 185 -3.40 7.68 15.16
N TYR A 186 -3.29 6.44 14.71
CA TYR A 186 -4.35 5.70 14.01
C TYR A 186 -4.17 4.20 14.16
N VAL A 187 -5.26 3.47 13.96
CA VAL A 187 -5.27 2.00 13.93
C VAL A 187 -5.71 1.54 12.54
N TYR A 188 -5.05 0.54 12.01
CA TYR A 188 -5.53 -0.18 10.85
C TYR A 188 -5.48 -1.68 11.11
N SER A 189 -6.33 -2.41 10.41
CA SER A 189 -6.40 -3.86 10.51
C SER A 189 -6.48 -4.50 9.14
N GLU A 190 -5.93 -5.70 9.07
CA GLU A 190 -6.06 -6.60 7.93
C GLU A 190 -6.28 -8.02 8.43
N GLY A 191 -7.17 -8.74 7.78
CA GLY A 191 -7.42 -10.13 8.05
C GLY A 191 -7.56 -10.93 6.78
N SER A 192 -7.28 -12.21 6.83
CA SER A 192 -7.43 -13.10 5.68
C SER A 192 -7.87 -14.48 6.09
N VAL A 193 -8.54 -15.14 5.16
CA VAL A 193 -8.89 -16.56 5.23
C VAL A 193 -8.44 -17.25 3.94
N ALA A 194 -7.94 -18.47 4.08
CA ALA A 194 -7.55 -19.29 2.96
C ALA A 194 -8.05 -20.74 3.16
N ALA A 195 -8.50 -21.32 2.07
CA ALA A 195 -8.88 -22.74 1.99
C ALA A 195 -8.03 -23.42 0.93
N VAL A 196 -7.48 -24.59 1.26
CA VAL A 196 -6.75 -25.45 0.31
C VAL A 196 -7.62 -26.67 0.02
N ALA A 197 -8.06 -26.80 -1.22
CA ALA A 197 -8.78 -27.97 -1.71
C ALA A 197 -7.86 -28.88 -2.52
N MET A 198 -8.06 -30.19 -2.44
CA MET A 198 -7.28 -31.17 -3.19
C MET A 198 -8.18 -32.27 -3.78
N ARG A 199 -7.98 -32.55 -5.07
CA ARG A 199 -8.64 -33.64 -5.80
C ARG A 199 -7.60 -34.31 -6.71
N GLU A 200 -7.48 -35.62 -6.61
CA GLU A 200 -6.57 -36.44 -7.45
C GLU A 200 -5.10 -35.95 -7.50
N GLY A 201 -4.61 -35.43 -6.35
CA GLY A 201 -3.23 -34.93 -6.23
C GLY A 201 -3.03 -33.51 -6.76
N ARG A 202 -4.07 -32.85 -7.29
CA ARG A 202 -4.09 -31.44 -7.68
C ARG A 202 -4.65 -30.61 -6.52
N ASN A 203 -3.90 -29.61 -6.08
CA ASN A 203 -4.36 -28.70 -5.03
C ASN A 203 -4.63 -27.30 -5.59
N GLN A 204 -5.57 -26.60 -4.99
CA GLN A 204 -5.96 -25.22 -5.31
C GLN A 204 -6.22 -24.43 -4.03
N ILE A 205 -5.96 -23.13 -4.07
CA ILE A 205 -6.09 -22.24 -2.93
C ILE A 205 -7.11 -21.14 -3.26
N GLY A 206 -8.16 -21.07 -2.44
CA GLY A 206 -9.04 -19.92 -2.38
C GLY A 206 -8.59 -18.99 -1.24
N TYR A 207 -8.54 -17.70 -1.49
CA TYR A 207 -8.10 -16.68 -0.56
C TYR A 207 -9.06 -15.50 -0.61
N GLN A 208 -9.39 -14.97 0.56
CA GLN A 208 -10.13 -13.73 0.71
C GLN A 208 -9.57 -12.93 1.87
N SER A 209 -9.69 -11.61 1.80
CA SER A 209 -9.20 -10.72 2.84
C SER A 209 -10.18 -9.60 3.16
N VAL A 210 -9.97 -9.01 4.33
CA VAL A 210 -10.62 -7.79 4.80
C VAL A 210 -9.54 -6.83 5.27
N SER A 211 -9.73 -5.54 5.07
CA SER A 211 -8.80 -4.53 5.51
C SER A 211 -9.48 -3.19 5.71
N GLY A 212 -8.91 -2.33 6.53
CA GLY A 212 -9.46 -1.00 6.74
C GLY A 212 -8.73 -0.20 7.82
N LEU A 213 -9.09 1.08 7.87
CA LEU A 213 -8.77 1.94 9.00
C LEU A 213 -9.74 1.59 10.14
N GLY A 214 -9.21 1.08 11.23
CA GLY A 214 -9.98 0.58 12.38
C GLY A 214 -9.24 -0.55 13.07
N GLY A 215 -9.79 -1.02 14.18
CA GLY A 215 -9.20 -2.02 15.04
C GLY A 215 -9.68 -3.46 14.75
N PRO A 216 -9.53 -4.35 15.75
CA PRO A 216 -9.93 -5.75 15.65
C PRO A 216 -11.41 -6.00 15.32
N GLU A 217 -12.29 -5.02 15.44
CA GLU A 217 -13.69 -5.08 15.02
C GLU A 217 -13.85 -5.43 13.53
N LEU A 218 -12.88 -5.06 12.70
CA LEU A 218 -12.91 -5.35 11.26
C LEU A 218 -12.83 -6.85 10.94
N PHE A 219 -12.38 -7.69 11.89
CA PHE A 219 -12.30 -9.13 11.68
C PHE A 219 -13.66 -9.84 11.66
N ASP A 220 -14.76 -9.14 11.94
CA ASP A 220 -16.10 -9.65 11.73
C ASP A 220 -16.40 -9.95 10.26
N GLY A 221 -15.74 -9.21 9.35
CA GLY A 221 -15.81 -9.45 7.91
C GLY A 221 -15.18 -10.76 7.42
N LEU A 222 -14.42 -11.48 8.26
CA LEU A 222 -13.81 -12.75 7.87
C LEU A 222 -14.81 -13.90 7.70
N GLU A 223 -15.97 -13.85 8.36
CA GLU A 223 -16.95 -14.92 8.24
C GLU A 223 -17.55 -15.02 6.82
N PRO A 224 -18.09 -13.95 6.20
CA PRO A 224 -18.50 -14.01 4.80
C PRO A 224 -17.34 -14.26 3.83
N ALA A 225 -16.16 -13.78 4.12
CA ALA A 225 -14.96 -14.02 3.33
C ALA A 225 -14.55 -15.51 3.29
N ALA A 226 -14.78 -16.24 4.38
CA ALA A 226 -14.48 -17.67 4.48
C ALA A 226 -15.28 -18.51 3.50
N GLU A 227 -16.59 -18.25 3.36
CA GLU A 227 -17.45 -18.97 2.42
C GLU A 227 -16.99 -18.76 0.97
N LYS A 228 -16.60 -17.52 0.62
CA LYS A 228 -16.08 -17.18 -0.71
C LYS A 228 -14.73 -17.85 -0.96
N ALA A 229 -13.84 -17.90 0.05
CA ALA A 229 -12.54 -18.56 -0.07
C ALA A 229 -12.69 -20.08 -0.32
N VAL A 230 -13.56 -20.74 0.43
CA VAL A 230 -13.86 -22.18 0.23
C VAL A 230 -14.43 -22.43 -1.17
N LYS A 231 -15.46 -21.66 -1.56
CA LYS A 231 -16.05 -21.77 -2.89
C LYS A 231 -15.02 -21.61 -3.99
N THR A 232 -14.14 -20.59 -3.90
CA THR A 232 -13.07 -20.35 -4.88
C THR A 232 -12.11 -21.52 -4.95
N ALA A 233 -11.68 -22.09 -3.81
CA ALA A 233 -10.76 -23.25 -3.81
C ALA A 233 -11.36 -24.46 -4.54
N LEU A 234 -12.66 -24.74 -4.32
CA LEU A 234 -13.36 -25.87 -4.95
C LEU A 234 -13.58 -25.63 -6.45
N GLU A 235 -14.02 -24.42 -6.84
CA GLU A 235 -14.21 -24.06 -8.25
C GLU A 235 -12.90 -24.15 -9.06
N LEU A 236 -11.76 -23.79 -8.46
CA LEU A 236 -10.45 -23.85 -9.10
C LEU A 236 -9.98 -25.28 -9.36
N LEU A 237 -10.49 -26.30 -8.65
CA LEU A 237 -10.18 -27.71 -8.97
C LEU A 237 -10.67 -28.11 -10.37
N ASP A 238 -11.75 -27.50 -10.84
CA ASP A 238 -12.33 -27.75 -12.16
C ASP A 238 -11.85 -26.75 -13.23
N ALA A 239 -10.96 -25.81 -12.86
CA ALA A 239 -10.48 -24.82 -13.79
C ALA A 239 -9.59 -25.41 -14.89
N GLU A 240 -9.81 -24.94 -16.10
CA GLU A 240 -9.05 -25.29 -17.29
C GLU A 240 -7.94 -24.25 -17.56
N ARG A 241 -7.03 -24.55 -18.47
CA ARG A 241 -6.07 -23.56 -18.94
C ARG A 241 -6.72 -22.64 -19.98
N ILE A 242 -6.36 -21.36 -19.91
CA ILE A 242 -6.76 -20.39 -20.93
C ILE A 242 -5.96 -20.63 -22.21
N GLU A 243 -6.60 -20.43 -23.36
CA GLU A 243 -5.88 -20.30 -24.62
C GLU A 243 -5.29 -18.90 -24.76
N PRO A 244 -3.98 -18.76 -25.03
CA PRO A 244 -3.37 -17.43 -25.16
C PRO A 244 -4.02 -16.62 -26.28
N GLY A 245 -4.37 -15.36 -25.99
CA GLY A 245 -5.04 -14.51 -26.95
C GLY A 245 -5.33 -13.11 -26.42
N GLU A 246 -5.91 -12.28 -27.29
CA GLU A 246 -6.49 -10.99 -26.91
C GLU A 246 -7.98 -11.16 -26.68
N TYR A 247 -8.46 -10.65 -25.53
CA TYR A 247 -9.84 -10.82 -25.09
C TYR A 247 -10.44 -9.51 -24.62
N GLU A 248 -11.75 -9.37 -24.76
CA GLU A 248 -12.51 -8.44 -23.94
C GLU A 248 -12.58 -8.98 -22.52
N ILE A 249 -12.30 -8.14 -21.55
CA ILE A 249 -12.30 -8.52 -20.14
C ILE A 249 -13.16 -7.58 -19.30
N ILE A 250 -13.70 -8.12 -18.24
CA ILE A 250 -14.21 -7.35 -17.10
C ILE A 250 -13.27 -7.66 -15.94
N ALA A 251 -12.59 -6.65 -15.43
CA ALA A 251 -11.84 -6.75 -14.20
C ALA A 251 -12.77 -6.55 -13.00
N SER A 252 -12.73 -7.44 -12.00
CA SER A 252 -13.39 -7.20 -10.71
C SER A 252 -12.73 -6.02 -9.99
N PRO A 253 -13.36 -5.43 -8.96
CA PRO A 253 -12.77 -4.33 -8.19
C PRO A 253 -11.35 -4.58 -7.71
N GLU A 254 -11.05 -5.81 -7.28
CA GLU A 254 -9.72 -6.24 -6.85
C GLU A 254 -8.71 -6.25 -8.00
N VAL A 255 -9.11 -6.78 -9.17
CA VAL A 255 -8.25 -6.78 -10.39
C VAL A 255 -8.11 -5.37 -10.95
N THR A 256 -9.14 -4.53 -10.84
CA THR A 256 -9.08 -3.11 -11.20
C THR A 256 -8.08 -2.35 -10.33
N GLY A 257 -8.07 -2.62 -9.02
CA GLY A 257 -7.08 -2.08 -8.08
C GLY A 257 -5.66 -2.47 -8.48
N LEU A 258 -5.43 -3.75 -8.80
CA LEU A 258 -4.14 -4.22 -9.30
C LEU A 258 -3.73 -3.49 -10.60
N ILE A 259 -4.67 -3.28 -11.52
CA ILE A 259 -4.40 -2.51 -12.76
C ILE A 259 -4.03 -1.06 -12.41
N ALA A 260 -4.75 -0.40 -11.51
CA ALA A 260 -4.44 0.97 -11.09
C ALA A 260 -3.03 1.06 -10.49
N HIS A 261 -2.71 0.13 -9.57
CA HIS A 261 -1.43 0.04 -8.90
C HIS A 261 -0.26 -0.19 -9.88
N GLU A 262 -0.39 -1.16 -10.78
CA GLU A 262 0.69 -1.57 -11.68
C GLU A 262 0.72 -0.75 -12.98
N ALA A 263 -0.41 -0.22 -13.44
CA ALA A 263 -0.43 0.52 -14.71
C ALA A 263 0.19 1.92 -14.59
N PHE A 264 -0.27 2.72 -13.65
CA PHE A 264 0.23 4.07 -13.44
C PHE A 264 0.61 4.40 -12.00
N GLY A 265 0.33 3.54 -11.02
CA GLY A 265 0.81 3.73 -9.67
C GLY A 265 2.33 3.82 -9.62
N HIS A 266 3.04 2.79 -10.07
CA HIS A 266 4.50 2.80 -10.19
C HIS A 266 5.01 3.70 -11.31
N GLY A 267 4.29 3.80 -12.43
CA GLY A 267 4.68 4.55 -13.62
C GLY A 267 4.82 6.05 -13.40
N VAL A 268 4.19 6.58 -12.35
CA VAL A 268 4.21 8.00 -12.02
C VAL A 268 4.75 8.32 -10.61
N GLU A 269 5.47 7.40 -9.99
CA GLU A 269 6.30 7.71 -8.83
C GLU A 269 7.44 8.65 -9.26
N MET A 270 7.37 9.93 -8.91
CA MET A 270 8.19 11.00 -9.52
C MET A 270 9.65 11.01 -9.07
N ASP A 271 10.06 10.23 -8.08
CA ASP A 271 11.48 9.98 -7.82
C ASP A 271 12.14 9.24 -9.01
N MET A 272 11.36 8.47 -9.78
CA MET A 272 11.81 7.87 -11.03
C MET A 272 11.93 8.89 -12.18
N PHE A 273 11.14 9.98 -12.13
CA PHE A 273 11.29 11.12 -13.07
C PHE A 273 12.62 11.85 -12.86
N VAL A 274 13.03 12.04 -11.58
CA VAL A 274 14.35 12.61 -11.25
C VAL A 274 15.48 11.77 -11.84
N LYS A 275 15.32 10.45 -11.84
CA LYS A 275 16.32 9.48 -12.34
C LYS A 275 16.21 9.20 -13.85
N ASN A 276 15.25 9.80 -14.57
CA ASN A 276 14.90 9.50 -15.95
C ASN A 276 14.64 7.99 -16.21
N ARG A 277 13.88 7.37 -15.27
CA ARG A 277 13.55 5.94 -15.30
C ARG A 277 12.05 5.66 -15.43
N ALA A 278 11.24 6.67 -15.70
CA ALA A 278 9.81 6.52 -15.94
C ALA A 278 9.38 7.37 -17.15
N LEU A 279 8.67 6.74 -18.08
CA LEU A 279 8.18 7.35 -19.30
C LEU A 279 7.07 8.38 -19.02
N GLY A 280 6.34 8.23 -17.93
CA GLY A 280 5.26 9.14 -17.49
C GLY A 280 5.67 10.60 -17.47
N LYS A 281 6.95 10.91 -17.20
CA LYS A 281 7.50 12.27 -17.23
C LYS A 281 7.25 12.99 -18.58
N GLU A 282 7.28 12.25 -19.68
CA GLU A 282 7.12 12.79 -21.04
C GLU A 282 5.64 12.95 -21.43
N TYR A 283 4.73 12.39 -20.62
CA TYR A 283 3.30 12.33 -20.91
C TYR A 283 2.44 13.23 -20.02
N ILE A 284 3.05 14.02 -19.15
CA ILE A 284 2.32 15.05 -18.39
C ILE A 284 1.57 15.95 -19.37
N GLU A 285 0.29 16.21 -19.09
CA GLU A 285 -0.71 16.90 -19.92
C GLU A 285 -1.01 16.20 -21.27
N LYS A 286 -0.69 14.91 -21.41
CA LYS A 286 -1.03 14.11 -22.59
C LYS A 286 -2.01 12.98 -22.23
N ARG A 287 -2.67 12.47 -23.26
CA ARG A 287 -3.61 11.35 -23.13
C ARG A 287 -2.87 10.03 -22.89
N VAL A 288 -3.32 9.30 -21.88
CA VAL A 288 -2.81 7.97 -21.48
C VAL A 288 -3.92 6.94 -21.29
N GLY A 289 -5.17 7.35 -21.36
CA GLY A 289 -6.33 6.49 -21.18
C GLY A 289 -7.57 7.01 -21.93
N SER A 290 -8.68 6.27 -21.84
CA SER A 290 -9.98 6.73 -22.37
C SER A 290 -10.54 7.88 -21.52
N ASP A 291 -11.58 8.57 -22.02
CA ASP A 291 -12.23 9.68 -21.30
C ASP A 291 -12.93 9.22 -20.00
N LEU A 292 -13.11 7.92 -19.80
CA LEU A 292 -13.68 7.35 -18.57
C LEU A 292 -12.66 7.24 -17.42
N VAL A 293 -11.36 7.28 -17.75
CA VAL A 293 -10.31 7.03 -16.75
C VAL A 293 -10.03 8.29 -15.96
N THR A 294 -10.42 8.28 -14.70
CA THR A 294 -9.92 9.19 -13.67
C THR A 294 -9.30 8.35 -12.57
N MET A 295 -8.06 8.66 -12.20
CA MET A 295 -7.28 7.90 -11.22
C MET A 295 -6.78 8.84 -10.12
N HIS A 296 -6.97 8.41 -8.90
CA HIS A 296 -6.56 9.11 -7.70
C HIS A 296 -5.47 8.32 -6.96
N GLU A 297 -4.56 9.06 -6.33
CA GLU A 297 -3.58 8.52 -5.40
C GLU A 297 -3.45 9.45 -4.19
N GLY A 298 -3.34 8.87 -2.99
CA GLY A 298 -3.09 9.65 -1.78
C GLY A 298 -3.76 9.07 -0.54
N ALA A 299 -3.26 9.46 0.63
CA ALA A 299 -3.79 8.96 1.89
C ALA A 299 -5.20 9.49 2.24
N LEU A 300 -5.71 10.46 1.47
CA LEU A 300 -7.06 11.02 1.64
C LEU A 300 -8.05 10.63 0.52
N CYS A 301 -7.61 9.99 -0.57
CA CYS A 301 -8.51 9.63 -1.66
C CYS A 301 -9.42 8.42 -1.35
N ALA A 302 -9.05 7.62 -0.36
CA ALA A 302 -9.85 6.55 0.20
C ALA A 302 -9.58 6.39 1.69
N GLU A 303 -10.40 5.61 2.40
CA GLU A 303 -10.21 5.29 3.81
C GLU A 303 -9.89 3.80 3.94
N ASN A 304 -8.59 3.47 4.05
CA ASN A 304 -8.11 2.10 4.23
C ASN A 304 -6.78 2.13 5.03
N VAL A 305 -6.01 1.05 5.01
CA VAL A 305 -4.80 0.83 5.85
C VAL A 305 -3.71 1.90 5.72
N THR A 306 -3.71 2.67 4.64
CA THR A 306 -2.72 3.74 4.37
C THR A 306 -3.28 5.15 4.48
N SER A 307 -4.37 5.33 5.21
CA SER A 307 -4.99 6.63 5.44
C SER A 307 -4.43 7.28 6.70
N TYR A 308 -3.53 8.23 6.52
CA TYR A 308 -2.85 8.98 7.58
C TYR A 308 -3.02 10.49 7.41
N ALA A 309 -2.54 11.31 8.37
CA ALA A 309 -2.62 12.77 8.30
C ALA A 309 -1.38 13.41 7.66
N PHE A 310 -0.20 12.80 7.82
CA PHE A 310 1.06 13.22 7.19
C PHE A 310 1.98 12.01 6.98
N ASP A 311 2.86 12.10 5.97
CA ASP A 311 3.82 11.06 5.61
C ASP A 311 5.07 11.04 6.53
N ASP A 312 6.03 10.17 6.22
CA ASP A 312 7.26 10.00 7.01
C ASP A 312 8.30 11.13 6.82
N GLU A 313 7.95 12.16 6.03
CA GLU A 313 8.74 13.36 5.84
C GLU A 313 8.03 14.62 6.37
N GLY A 314 6.88 14.45 7.03
CA GLY A 314 6.07 15.53 7.58
C GLY A 314 5.26 16.30 6.53
N THR A 315 5.10 15.76 5.33
CA THR A 315 4.20 16.33 4.32
C THR A 315 2.77 15.92 4.63
N LEU A 316 1.85 16.90 4.61
CA LEU A 316 0.43 16.62 4.80
C LEU A 316 -0.08 15.66 3.72
N ALA A 317 -0.94 14.75 4.12
CA ALA A 317 -1.62 13.84 3.22
C ALA A 317 -2.49 14.60 2.21
N GLY A 318 -2.57 14.04 1.00
CA GLY A 318 -3.36 14.61 -0.09
C GLY A 318 -4.28 13.58 -0.75
N ASP A 319 -5.08 14.09 -1.66
CA ASP A 319 -5.79 13.37 -2.71
C ASP A 319 -5.30 13.96 -4.04
N VAL A 320 -4.55 13.20 -4.81
CA VAL A 320 -3.88 13.60 -6.05
C VAL A 320 -4.61 12.98 -7.22
N ILE A 321 -5.17 13.78 -8.10
CA ILE A 321 -5.69 13.30 -9.37
C ILE A 321 -4.51 13.12 -10.33
N GLU A 322 -4.07 11.89 -10.50
CA GLU A 322 -2.98 11.55 -11.41
C GLU A 322 -3.45 11.58 -12.87
N ILE A 323 -4.60 10.99 -13.13
CA ILE A 323 -5.24 10.98 -14.45
C ILE A 323 -6.63 11.62 -14.31
N ASP A 324 -6.90 12.64 -15.10
CA ASP A 324 -8.21 13.29 -15.22
C ASP A 324 -8.78 13.03 -16.62
N ARG A 325 -9.83 12.21 -16.69
CA ARG A 325 -10.50 11.85 -17.96
C ARG A 325 -9.51 11.49 -19.06
N GLY A 326 -8.62 10.56 -18.74
CA GLY A 326 -7.62 10.02 -19.63
C GLY A 326 -6.39 10.89 -19.87
N ILE A 327 -6.29 12.07 -19.26
CA ILE A 327 -5.14 12.97 -19.37
C ILE A 327 -4.28 12.82 -18.10
N LEU A 328 -3.00 12.48 -18.26
CA LEU A 328 -2.05 12.42 -17.16
C LEU A 328 -1.74 13.85 -16.69
N LYS A 329 -2.09 14.16 -15.46
CA LYS A 329 -1.94 15.49 -14.87
C LYS A 329 -0.65 15.64 -14.08
N THR A 330 -0.33 14.64 -13.28
CA THR A 330 0.84 14.63 -12.39
C THR A 330 1.13 13.19 -11.96
N GLY A 331 2.16 13.01 -11.15
CA GLY A 331 2.38 11.82 -10.34
C GLY A 331 2.49 12.19 -8.87
N ILE A 332 2.91 11.22 -8.07
CA ILE A 332 3.17 11.39 -6.64
C ILE A 332 4.65 11.57 -6.34
N CYS A 333 4.97 12.24 -5.24
CA CYS A 333 6.36 12.48 -4.89
C CYS A 333 6.62 12.59 -3.38
N ASP A 334 7.79 12.15 -2.99
CA ASP A 334 8.44 12.49 -1.72
C ASP A 334 8.95 13.95 -1.73
N ALA A 335 9.31 14.47 -0.56
CA ALA A 335 9.71 15.86 -0.40
C ALA A 335 10.98 16.24 -1.20
N LEU A 336 11.98 15.35 -1.28
CA LEU A 336 13.22 15.64 -2.03
C LEU A 336 13.00 15.55 -3.54
N SER A 337 12.22 14.62 -4.01
CA SER A 337 11.85 14.50 -5.42
C SER A 337 11.02 15.70 -5.88
N ALA A 338 10.06 16.14 -5.06
CA ALA A 338 9.29 17.34 -5.32
C ALA A 338 10.18 18.58 -5.49
N LEU A 339 11.10 18.77 -4.55
CA LEU A 339 12.04 19.91 -4.57
C LEU A 339 12.92 19.90 -5.83
N ARG A 340 13.43 18.73 -6.24
CA ARG A 340 14.27 18.57 -7.45
C ARG A 340 13.50 18.80 -8.75
N LEU A 341 12.22 18.49 -8.76
CA LEU A 341 11.35 18.68 -9.92
C LEU A 341 10.67 20.06 -9.95
N GLY A 342 10.77 20.83 -8.87
CA GLY A 342 10.12 22.13 -8.76
C GLY A 342 8.59 22.04 -8.62
N VAL A 343 8.08 20.97 -8.01
CA VAL A 343 6.64 20.71 -7.76
C VAL A 343 6.35 20.69 -6.26
N GLN A 344 5.07 20.64 -5.90
CA GLN A 344 4.67 20.45 -4.50
C GLN A 344 4.75 18.96 -4.11
N PRO A 345 5.20 18.63 -2.90
CA PRO A 345 5.18 17.26 -2.38
C PRO A 345 3.72 16.81 -2.15
N THR A 346 3.47 15.52 -2.35
CA THR A 346 2.11 14.96 -2.35
C THR A 346 1.74 14.20 -1.07
N GLY A 347 2.66 14.08 -0.11
CA GLY A 347 2.42 13.29 1.10
C GLY A 347 2.64 11.79 0.90
N ASN A 348 3.52 11.43 -0.03
CA ASN A 348 3.83 10.06 -0.42
C ASN A 348 5.27 9.64 -0.07
N GLY A 349 5.95 10.37 0.81
CA GLY A 349 7.27 10.00 1.31
C GLY A 349 7.15 8.93 2.41
N LYS A 350 7.33 7.65 2.07
CA LYS A 350 7.16 6.53 3.01
C LYS A 350 8.43 5.73 3.22
N ARG A 351 8.60 5.18 4.43
CA ARG A 351 9.67 4.26 4.83
C ARG A 351 9.11 2.88 5.09
N GLU A 352 9.89 1.84 4.86
CA GLU A 352 9.59 0.51 5.36
C GLU A 352 9.59 0.51 6.90
N ASN A 353 10.64 1.06 7.50
CA ASN A 353 10.78 1.29 8.93
C ASN A 353 11.84 2.39 9.19
N PHE A 354 12.16 2.66 10.47
CA PHE A 354 13.12 3.71 10.84
C PHE A 354 14.56 3.47 10.33
N GLU A 355 14.94 2.24 9.99
CA GLU A 355 16.28 1.91 9.46
C GLU A 355 16.37 2.18 7.95
N HIS A 356 15.24 2.35 7.26
CA HIS A 356 15.17 2.55 5.81
C HIS A 356 14.96 4.02 5.44
N LYS A 357 15.41 4.37 4.25
CA LYS A 357 15.21 5.71 3.68
C LYS A 357 13.77 5.88 3.21
N ALA A 358 13.25 7.11 3.29
CA ALA A 358 11.99 7.44 2.64
C ALA A 358 12.14 7.51 1.11
N TYR A 359 11.13 6.99 0.41
CA TYR A 359 10.98 7.03 -1.04
C TYR A 359 9.58 7.48 -1.40
N THR A 360 9.38 7.91 -2.63
CA THR A 360 8.04 8.06 -3.18
C THR A 360 7.36 6.69 -3.23
N ARG A 361 6.22 6.55 -2.56
CA ARG A 361 5.46 5.30 -2.48
C ARG A 361 3.96 5.55 -2.53
N MET A 362 3.25 4.68 -3.23
CA MET A 362 1.79 4.68 -3.25
C MET A 362 1.19 4.54 -1.85
N THR A 363 -0.04 5.01 -1.70
CA THR A 363 -0.89 4.91 -0.51
C THR A 363 -2.20 4.22 -0.86
N ASN A 364 -3.23 4.98 -1.22
CA ASN A 364 -4.46 4.45 -1.79
C ASN A 364 -4.49 4.81 -3.28
N THR A 365 -4.47 3.81 -4.15
CA THR A 365 -4.46 3.99 -5.61
C THR A 365 -5.79 3.51 -6.16
N ILE A 366 -6.62 4.38 -6.69
CA ILE A 366 -7.99 4.04 -7.08
C ILE A 366 -8.42 4.63 -8.41
N PHE A 367 -9.24 3.89 -9.15
CA PHE A 367 -10.05 4.45 -10.23
C PHE A 367 -11.40 4.94 -9.73
N ASP A 368 -11.90 6.02 -10.32
CA ASP A 368 -13.24 6.51 -10.07
C ASP A 368 -14.31 5.58 -10.63
N SER A 369 -15.49 5.66 -10.02
CA SER A 369 -16.68 4.93 -10.43
C SER A 369 -17.29 5.50 -11.72
N GLY A 370 -17.96 4.62 -12.48
CA GLY A 370 -18.78 4.98 -13.62
C GLY A 370 -20.29 4.77 -13.35
N THR A 371 -21.01 4.40 -14.39
CA THR A 371 -22.49 4.25 -14.32
C THR A 371 -23.00 2.94 -14.91
N ASP A 372 -22.11 2.10 -15.43
CA ASP A 372 -22.51 0.88 -16.15
C ASP A 372 -22.74 -0.28 -15.18
N SER A 373 -23.82 -1.06 -15.36
CA SER A 373 -24.03 -2.24 -14.54
C SER A 373 -23.11 -3.39 -14.95
N LEU A 374 -22.79 -4.27 -14.00
CA LEU A 374 -22.01 -5.48 -14.31
C LEU A 374 -22.77 -6.37 -15.32
N GLU A 375 -24.08 -6.42 -15.23
CA GLU A 375 -24.95 -7.15 -16.15
C GLU A 375 -24.82 -6.62 -17.58
N ASP A 376 -24.84 -5.30 -17.77
CA ASP A 376 -24.66 -4.67 -19.08
C ASP A 376 -23.27 -4.89 -19.63
N MET A 377 -22.24 -4.86 -18.77
CA MET A 377 -20.87 -5.20 -19.17
C MET A 377 -20.78 -6.63 -19.69
N ILE A 378 -21.34 -7.61 -18.96
CA ILE A 378 -21.37 -9.02 -19.37
C ILE A 378 -22.15 -9.16 -20.69
N ALA A 379 -23.33 -8.53 -20.80
CA ALA A 379 -24.17 -8.59 -21.98
C ALA A 379 -23.48 -8.02 -23.24
N SER A 380 -22.54 -7.10 -23.07
CA SER A 380 -21.81 -6.45 -24.15
C SER A 380 -20.62 -7.26 -24.71
N ILE A 381 -20.26 -8.40 -24.10
CA ILE A 381 -19.13 -9.23 -24.51
C ILE A 381 -19.58 -10.44 -25.33
N GLU A 382 -19.11 -10.57 -26.55
CA GLU A 382 -19.35 -11.74 -27.39
C GLU A 382 -18.47 -12.94 -26.98
N ASN A 383 -17.17 -12.69 -26.72
CA ASN A 383 -16.20 -13.69 -26.28
C ASN A 383 -15.15 -13.05 -25.39
N GLY A 384 -15.10 -13.41 -24.12
CA GLY A 384 -14.19 -12.82 -23.15
C GLY A 384 -14.29 -13.44 -21.78
N PHE A 385 -13.80 -12.70 -20.76
CA PHE A 385 -13.73 -13.18 -19.40
C PHE A 385 -14.05 -12.11 -18.34
N LEU A 386 -14.71 -12.51 -17.26
CA LEU A 386 -14.70 -11.79 -16.00
C LEU A 386 -13.53 -12.30 -15.17
N LEU A 387 -12.58 -11.41 -14.86
CA LEU A 387 -11.35 -11.71 -14.12
C LEU A 387 -11.55 -11.42 -12.64
N GLU A 388 -11.18 -12.38 -11.80
CA GLU A 388 -11.37 -12.32 -10.34
C GLU A 388 -10.12 -12.79 -9.59
N GLY A 389 -9.83 -12.11 -8.47
CA GLY A 389 -8.72 -12.42 -7.56
C GLY A 389 -7.35 -12.01 -8.11
N MET A 390 -6.69 -11.10 -7.40
CA MET A 390 -5.30 -10.73 -7.70
C MET A 390 -4.33 -11.63 -6.95
N GLU A 391 -3.16 -11.90 -7.54
CA GLU A 391 -2.06 -12.57 -6.85
C GLU A 391 -0.80 -11.71 -6.82
N SER A 392 -0.45 -11.08 -7.93
CA SER A 392 0.73 -10.23 -8.04
C SER A 392 0.71 -9.44 -9.34
N GLY A 393 1.47 -8.37 -9.38
CA GLY A 393 1.68 -7.59 -10.59
C GLY A 393 3.09 -7.03 -10.66
N MET A 394 3.43 -6.52 -11.81
CA MET A 394 4.64 -5.72 -12.04
C MET A 394 4.46 -4.82 -13.25
N GLU A 395 5.12 -3.67 -13.19
CA GLU A 395 5.21 -2.73 -14.29
C GLU A 395 6.67 -2.43 -14.61
N ASP A 396 6.95 -2.16 -15.88
CA ASP A 396 8.17 -1.49 -16.33
C ASP A 396 7.87 0.01 -16.56
N PRO A 397 8.16 0.90 -15.59
CA PRO A 397 7.88 2.33 -15.72
C PRO A 397 8.56 2.99 -16.91
N LYS A 398 9.63 2.39 -17.42
CA LYS A 398 10.43 2.92 -18.50
C LYS A 398 9.82 2.65 -19.89
N HIS A 399 9.11 1.55 -20.04
CA HIS A 399 8.53 1.13 -21.33
C HIS A 399 7.03 0.85 -21.27
N TRP A 400 6.42 0.98 -20.06
CA TRP A 400 4.99 0.78 -19.84
C TRP A 400 4.48 -0.62 -20.20
N GLY A 401 5.32 -1.63 -20.04
CA GLY A 401 4.87 -3.02 -20.04
C GLY A 401 4.27 -3.40 -18.70
N ILE A 402 3.12 -4.06 -18.70
CA ILE A 402 2.46 -4.56 -17.50
C ILE A 402 2.27 -6.07 -17.56
N GLN A 403 2.44 -6.74 -16.42
CA GLN A 403 2.08 -8.13 -16.22
C GLN A 403 1.35 -8.27 -14.87
N CYS A 404 0.17 -8.88 -14.89
CA CYS A 404 -0.60 -9.20 -13.69
C CYS A 404 -0.88 -10.70 -13.65
N ILE A 405 -0.73 -11.31 -12.46
CA ILE A 405 -1.15 -12.69 -12.20
C ILE A 405 -2.50 -12.62 -11.50
N ILE A 406 -3.50 -13.19 -12.15
CA ILE A 406 -4.90 -13.18 -11.76
C ILE A 406 -5.31 -14.61 -11.45
N LYS A 407 -6.06 -14.78 -10.38
CA LYS A 407 -6.42 -16.09 -9.88
C LYS A 407 -7.27 -16.88 -10.84
N MET A 408 -8.31 -16.27 -11.41
CA MET A 408 -9.20 -16.95 -12.34
C MET A 408 -9.95 -16.00 -13.27
N GLY A 409 -10.47 -16.58 -14.37
CA GLY A 409 -11.41 -15.95 -15.27
C GLY A 409 -12.66 -16.81 -15.49
N ARG A 410 -13.83 -16.17 -15.43
CA ARG A 410 -15.10 -16.79 -15.80
C ARG A 410 -15.41 -16.46 -17.24
N GLU A 411 -15.57 -17.49 -18.07
CA GLU A 411 -15.82 -17.31 -19.50
C GLU A 411 -17.17 -16.65 -19.74
N ILE A 412 -17.15 -15.65 -20.64
CA ILE A 412 -18.34 -14.97 -21.17
C ILE A 412 -18.46 -15.29 -22.65
N LYS A 413 -19.61 -15.84 -23.07
CA LYS A 413 -19.94 -16.04 -24.50
C LYS A 413 -21.35 -15.52 -24.78
N ASN A 414 -21.47 -14.75 -25.87
CA ASN A 414 -22.74 -14.19 -26.33
C ASN A 414 -23.51 -13.47 -25.19
N GLY A 415 -22.79 -12.66 -24.42
CA GLY A 415 -23.36 -11.86 -23.33
C GLY A 415 -23.75 -12.65 -22.06
N LYS A 416 -23.23 -13.86 -21.85
CA LYS A 416 -23.58 -14.70 -20.70
C LYS A 416 -22.39 -15.44 -20.15
N LEU A 417 -22.33 -15.59 -18.83
CA LEU A 417 -21.42 -16.51 -18.17
C LEU A 417 -21.76 -17.96 -18.55
N THR A 418 -20.76 -18.70 -19.03
CA THR A 418 -20.94 -20.09 -19.46
C THR A 418 -20.84 -21.11 -18.33
N GLY A 419 -20.26 -20.71 -17.19
CA GLY A 419 -19.88 -21.58 -16.09
C GLY A 419 -18.47 -22.16 -16.22
N ARG A 420 -17.79 -22.01 -17.38
CA ARG A 420 -16.39 -22.44 -17.54
C ARG A 420 -15.47 -21.47 -16.82
N ILE A 421 -14.50 -22.02 -16.08
CA ILE A 421 -13.48 -21.27 -15.34
C ILE A 421 -12.11 -21.61 -15.93
N VAL A 422 -11.27 -20.62 -16.08
CA VAL A 422 -9.87 -20.76 -16.51
C VAL A 422 -8.93 -20.21 -15.44
N ALA A 423 -7.83 -20.91 -15.17
CA ALA A 423 -6.84 -20.54 -14.16
C ALA A 423 -5.51 -21.29 -14.33
N PRO A 424 -4.37 -20.72 -13.89
CA PRO A 424 -4.19 -19.29 -13.59
C PRO A 424 -4.23 -18.44 -14.85
N ILE A 425 -4.32 -17.13 -14.70
CA ILE A 425 -4.28 -16.19 -15.83
C ILE A 425 -3.09 -15.24 -15.67
N ILE A 426 -2.31 -15.11 -16.71
CA ILE A 426 -1.31 -14.05 -16.85
C ILE A 426 -1.86 -13.01 -17.81
N MET A 427 -2.18 -11.83 -17.29
CA MET A 427 -2.58 -10.68 -18.10
C MET A 427 -1.34 -9.85 -18.42
N THR A 428 -1.12 -9.55 -19.70
CA THR A 428 -0.01 -8.72 -20.17
C THR A 428 -0.52 -7.63 -21.09
N GLY A 429 0.22 -6.53 -21.19
CA GLY A 429 -0.14 -5.46 -22.10
C GLY A 429 0.82 -4.28 -22.08
N TYR A 430 0.49 -3.30 -22.91
CA TYR A 430 1.05 -1.96 -22.89
C TYR A 430 0.05 -1.06 -22.15
N VAL A 431 0.51 -0.36 -21.12
CA VAL A 431 -0.37 0.38 -20.20
C VAL A 431 -1.34 1.34 -20.90
N PRO A 432 -0.90 2.22 -21.84
CA PRO A 432 -1.83 3.11 -22.55
C PRO A 432 -2.89 2.39 -23.39
N ASP A 433 -2.57 1.22 -23.94
CA ASP A 433 -3.56 0.43 -24.70
C ASP A 433 -4.60 -0.15 -23.74
N LEU A 434 -4.17 -0.69 -22.61
CA LEU A 434 -5.05 -1.22 -21.57
C LEU A 434 -6.01 -0.14 -21.06
N LEU A 435 -5.51 1.04 -20.70
CA LEU A 435 -6.31 2.16 -20.20
C LEU A 435 -7.11 2.86 -21.32
N GLY A 436 -6.57 2.91 -22.54
CA GLY A 436 -7.24 3.49 -23.71
C GLY A 436 -8.44 2.69 -24.19
N ASN A 437 -8.46 1.38 -23.95
CA ASN A 437 -9.57 0.49 -24.26
C ASN A 437 -10.64 0.38 -23.17
N ILE A 438 -10.49 1.09 -22.04
CA ILE A 438 -11.54 1.13 -21.02
C ILE A 438 -12.79 1.77 -21.61
N SER A 439 -13.88 1.00 -21.61
CA SER A 439 -15.14 1.35 -22.28
C SER A 439 -16.34 1.40 -21.36
N MET A 440 -16.29 0.77 -20.18
CA MET A 440 -17.35 0.76 -19.18
C MET A 440 -16.74 0.70 -17.78
N LEU A 441 -17.39 1.38 -16.81
CA LEU A 441 -17.06 1.37 -15.39
C LEU A 441 -18.33 1.27 -14.54
N SER A 442 -18.34 0.45 -13.49
CA SER A 442 -19.50 0.31 -12.60
C SER A 442 -19.60 1.45 -11.57
N PRO A 443 -20.78 1.65 -10.97
CA PRO A 443 -20.97 2.63 -9.89
C PRO A 443 -20.31 2.21 -8.57
N ASP A 444 -20.29 0.91 -8.28
CA ASP A 444 -19.77 0.38 -7.02
C ASP A 444 -18.25 0.17 -7.13
N ARG A 445 -17.50 0.69 -6.14
CA ARG A 445 -16.07 0.46 -6.02
C ARG A 445 -15.72 -0.15 -4.67
N GLU A 446 -14.68 -0.94 -4.65
CA GLU A 446 -14.10 -1.52 -3.45
C GLU A 446 -12.61 -1.17 -3.36
N VAL A 447 -12.07 -1.14 -2.12
CA VAL A 447 -10.67 -0.84 -1.84
C VAL A 447 -10.08 -1.93 -0.96
N PHE A 448 -8.94 -2.46 -1.35
CA PHE A 448 -8.27 -3.59 -0.72
C PHE A 448 -6.91 -3.15 -0.18
N GLY A 449 -6.57 -3.52 1.06
CA GLY A 449 -5.34 -3.09 1.72
C GLY A 449 -4.59 -4.22 2.43
N SER A 450 -4.91 -5.48 2.13
CA SER A 450 -4.27 -6.64 2.76
C SER A 450 -2.91 -6.99 2.18
N GLY A 451 -2.39 -6.18 1.27
CA GLY A 451 -1.12 -6.37 0.61
C GLY A 451 -0.03 -5.43 1.08
N GLY A 452 1.12 -5.56 0.46
CA GLY A 452 2.25 -4.66 0.58
C GLY A 452 2.92 -4.51 -0.78
N CYS A 453 3.52 -3.35 -1.03
CA CYS A 453 4.23 -3.06 -2.27
C CYS A 453 5.73 -2.99 -2.02
N GLY A 454 6.53 -3.63 -2.87
CA GLY A 454 7.98 -3.59 -2.86
C GLY A 454 8.53 -2.64 -3.91
N LYS A 455 9.62 -1.93 -3.60
CA LYS A 455 10.36 -1.10 -4.55
C LYS A 455 11.85 -1.33 -4.41
N GLY A 456 12.55 -1.45 -5.54
CA GLY A 456 14.00 -1.64 -5.53
C GLY A 456 14.45 -2.89 -4.78
N TYR A 457 15.33 -2.73 -3.80
CA TYR A 457 15.89 -3.82 -2.99
C TYR A 457 15.02 -4.16 -1.77
N LYS A 458 13.74 -4.59 -2.00
CA LYS A 458 12.88 -5.15 -0.95
C LYS A 458 12.43 -4.16 0.13
N GLU A 459 12.19 -2.91 -0.23
CA GLU A 459 11.57 -1.97 0.69
C GLU A 459 10.06 -2.11 0.61
N TRP A 460 9.47 -2.76 1.62
CA TRP A 460 8.05 -3.05 1.68
C TRP A 460 7.29 -1.98 2.44
N VAL A 461 6.20 -1.50 1.85
CA VAL A 461 5.25 -0.59 2.52
C VAL A 461 3.83 -1.08 2.35
N LYS A 462 2.97 -0.76 3.32
CA LYS A 462 1.53 -0.96 3.17
C LYS A 462 1.00 -0.07 2.06
N VAL A 463 0.08 -0.62 1.28
CA VAL A 463 -0.66 0.06 0.23
C VAL A 463 -2.10 -0.40 0.25
N SER A 464 -2.97 0.40 -0.36
CA SER A 464 -4.33 -0.01 -0.71
C SER A 464 -4.58 0.36 -2.15
N ASP A 465 -5.31 -0.46 -2.84
CA ASP A 465 -5.73 -0.21 -4.21
C ASP A 465 -7.17 -0.65 -4.43
N GLY A 466 -7.79 -0.19 -5.50
CA GLY A 466 -9.16 -0.54 -5.77
C GLY A 466 -9.78 0.19 -6.94
N GLY A 467 -11.06 -0.06 -7.14
CA GLY A 467 -11.84 0.58 -8.18
C GLY A 467 -13.19 -0.10 -8.37
N PRO A 468 -13.92 0.28 -9.43
CA PRO A 468 -15.15 -0.38 -9.85
C PRO A 468 -14.88 -1.65 -10.68
N TYR A 469 -15.91 -2.38 -11.08
CA TYR A 469 -15.80 -3.25 -12.25
C TYR A 469 -15.44 -2.43 -13.47
N LEU A 470 -14.49 -2.95 -14.27
CA LEU A 470 -13.88 -2.24 -15.38
C LEU A 470 -13.88 -3.13 -16.62
N LYS A 471 -14.47 -2.65 -17.73
CA LYS A 471 -14.40 -3.36 -19.02
C LYS A 471 -13.30 -2.77 -19.89
N THR A 472 -12.39 -3.62 -20.38
CA THR A 472 -11.32 -3.26 -21.30
C THR A 472 -10.93 -4.43 -22.23
N LYS A 473 -9.79 -4.32 -22.90
CA LYS A 473 -9.16 -5.40 -23.66
C LYS A 473 -7.78 -5.68 -23.12
N ALA A 474 -7.43 -6.94 -23.02
CA ALA A 474 -6.10 -7.37 -22.58
C ALA A 474 -5.65 -8.66 -23.26
N ARG A 475 -4.35 -8.88 -23.27
CA ARG A 475 -3.76 -10.16 -23.69
C ARG A 475 -3.69 -11.07 -22.46
N LEU A 476 -4.28 -12.24 -22.58
CA LEU A 476 -4.31 -13.28 -21.55
C LEU A 476 -3.57 -14.54 -22.02
N GLY A 477 -2.90 -15.25 -21.09
CA GLY A 477 -2.23 -16.51 -21.32
C GLY A 477 -1.95 -17.30 -20.07
#